data_50395fb88cb2909f8487228694690586
#
_entry.id   50395fb88cb2909f8487228694690586
#
_cell.length_a   1.000
_cell.length_b   1.000
_cell.length_c   1.000
_cell.angle_alpha   90.00
_cell.angle_beta   90.00
_cell.angle_gamma   90.00
#
_symmetry.space_group_name_H-M   'P 1'
#
loop_
_entity.id
_entity.type
_entity.pdbx_description
1 polymer ?
#
loop_
_entity_poly.entity_id
_entity_poly.type
_entity_poly.pdbx_seq_one_letter_code
_entity_poly.pdbx_strand_id
1 'polypeptide(L)'
;MWLNRIVRRSARYQLSRSRRRRLRGFLWLLTLAGFAIVAGWIWWQVSETRPPAQRAEPAPVSVAAQIVIQPKTTQAVVQPKSVQDEVPLKQETVSAQPQLSPPVSPAPVPPVIPQPRPESLSAAAFPRPAQSVFEAQIALARQGISAGSLDGIMGPQTRAALRAFQQTVKNLPITGELDPATRELLLVTTSPCTIYTVTTNDLGRLQPLSRTWLGKSRQTALDYETILELVAEKGHAHPKLIGQLNPSVDWRAIVADTVVQLPDVAYPDTGAKAAFVTISLAGKMLEAFDARDNLLAHFPCSIAQRVEKRPVGELHVAAIAPNPNYTFDPDVFPESAEARELKTKLILPPGPNNPVGVAWISLDRPGYGIHGTPSPEQVGRTESHGCFRLANWNAEYLVKLVWVGMPVYVEP
;
A
#
# COMPACT_ATOMS: atom_id res chain seq x y z
N MET A 1 -3.35 -27.91 22.44
CA MET A 1 -4.69 -27.88 21.83
C MET A 1 -4.73 -27.03 20.56
N TRP A 2 -3.81 -26.10 20.39
CA TRP A 2 -3.72 -25.12 19.28
C TRP A 2 -3.11 -25.71 17.98
N LEU A 3 -2.03 -26.48 18.07
CA LEU A 3 -1.39 -27.15 16.92
C LEU A 3 -2.35 -28.08 16.14
N ASN A 4 -3.30 -28.70 16.81
CA ASN A 4 -4.24 -29.63 16.17
C ASN A 4 -5.31 -28.97 15.28
N ARG A 5 -5.55 -27.65 15.40
CA ARG A 5 -6.50 -26.93 14.54
C ARG A 5 -5.88 -26.47 13.24
N ILE A 6 -4.62 -26.06 13.26
CA ILE A 6 -3.86 -25.68 12.05
C ILE A 6 -3.67 -26.91 11.15
N VAL A 7 -3.30 -28.05 11.74
CA VAL A 7 -3.17 -29.33 11.02
C VAL A 7 -4.52 -29.80 10.44
N ARG A 8 -5.64 -29.53 11.11
CA ARG A 8 -6.98 -29.90 10.59
C ARG A 8 -7.49 -29.01 9.47
N ARG A 9 -7.06 -27.74 9.39
CA ARG A 9 -7.40 -26.85 8.25
C ARG A 9 -6.61 -27.22 7.00
N SER A 10 -5.32 -27.48 7.11
CA SER A 10 -4.50 -28.00 6.01
C SER A 10 -4.98 -29.37 5.54
N ALA A 11 -5.39 -30.26 6.47
CA ALA A 11 -5.91 -31.58 6.15
C ALA A 11 -7.29 -31.55 5.44
N ARG A 12 -8.20 -30.62 5.77
CA ARG A 12 -9.49 -30.48 5.07
C ARG A 12 -9.32 -29.94 3.64
N TYR A 13 -8.37 -29.05 3.42
CA TYR A 13 -8.06 -28.56 2.08
C TYR A 13 -7.40 -29.65 1.22
N GLN A 14 -6.61 -30.55 1.80
CA GLN A 14 -6.02 -31.68 1.10
C GLN A 14 -7.03 -32.82 0.82
N LEU A 15 -7.98 -33.09 1.73
CA LEU A 15 -8.96 -34.18 1.57
C LEU A 15 -10.00 -33.93 0.48
N SER A 16 -10.35 -32.69 0.17
CA SER A 16 -11.26 -32.38 -0.96
C SER A 16 -10.58 -32.53 -2.32
N ARG A 17 -9.25 -32.38 -2.41
CA ARG A 17 -8.46 -32.62 -3.63
C ARG A 17 -8.10 -34.09 -3.85
N SER A 18 -8.01 -34.92 -2.81
CA SER A 18 -7.55 -36.32 -2.93
C SER A 18 -8.57 -37.24 -3.59
N ARG A 19 -9.87 -36.98 -3.47
CA ARG A 19 -10.92 -37.81 -4.10
C ARG A 19 -11.01 -37.64 -5.63
N ARG A 20 -10.64 -36.49 -6.19
CA ARG A 20 -10.61 -36.27 -7.66
C ARG A 20 -9.28 -36.64 -8.32
N ARG A 21 -8.20 -36.84 -7.57
CA ARG A 21 -6.88 -37.21 -8.10
C ARG A 21 -6.70 -38.72 -8.28
N ARG A 22 -7.39 -39.59 -7.55
CA ARG A 22 -7.20 -41.04 -7.63
C ARG A 22 -7.70 -41.68 -8.93
N LEU A 23 -8.66 -41.09 -9.65
CA LEU A 23 -9.11 -41.61 -10.94
C LEU A 23 -8.27 -41.13 -12.14
N ARG A 24 -7.53 -40.03 -12.02
CA ARG A 24 -6.65 -39.52 -13.10
C ARG A 24 -5.20 -40.00 -12.98
N GLY A 25 -4.78 -40.46 -11.81
CA GLY A 25 -3.41 -40.89 -11.56
C GLY A 25 -3.03 -42.22 -12.21
N PHE A 26 -3.99 -43.10 -12.45
CA PHE A 26 -3.73 -44.43 -13.01
C PHE A 26 -3.46 -44.42 -14.54
N LEU A 27 -4.02 -43.46 -15.26
CA LEU A 27 -3.74 -43.31 -16.70
C LEU A 27 -2.40 -42.62 -16.98
N TRP A 28 -1.88 -41.78 -16.05
CA TRP A 28 -0.61 -41.06 -16.22
C TRP A 28 0.62 -41.91 -15.90
N LEU A 29 0.49 -42.97 -15.06
CA LEU A 29 1.60 -43.88 -14.73
C LEU A 29 2.01 -44.78 -15.89
N LEU A 30 1.07 -45.12 -16.79
CA LEU A 30 1.37 -45.95 -17.95
C LEU A 30 2.07 -45.17 -19.09
N THR A 31 1.81 -43.87 -19.20
CA THR A 31 2.48 -43.02 -20.20
C THR A 31 3.89 -42.59 -19.78
N LEU A 32 4.14 -42.44 -18.46
CA LEU A 32 5.47 -42.10 -17.94
C LEU A 32 6.47 -43.26 -18.02
N ALA A 33 6.03 -44.53 -17.93
CA ALA A 33 6.89 -45.69 -18.07
C ALA A 33 7.41 -45.85 -19.51
N GLY A 34 6.62 -45.51 -20.53
CA GLY A 34 7.05 -45.50 -21.93
C GLY A 34 8.09 -44.42 -22.26
N PHE A 35 7.93 -43.24 -21.68
CA PHE A 35 8.88 -42.11 -21.90
C PHE A 35 10.23 -42.32 -21.19
N ALA A 36 10.25 -42.98 -20.03
CA ALA A 36 11.50 -43.26 -19.29
C ALA A 36 12.42 -44.23 -20.03
N ILE A 37 11.86 -45.20 -20.75
CA ILE A 37 12.65 -46.18 -21.51
C ILE A 37 13.27 -45.53 -22.76
N VAL A 38 12.53 -44.65 -23.44
CA VAL A 38 13.05 -43.93 -24.63
C VAL A 38 14.08 -42.87 -24.22
N ALA A 39 13.83 -42.15 -23.14
CA ALA A 39 14.78 -41.17 -22.63
C ALA A 39 16.09 -41.80 -22.08
N GLY A 40 16.00 -42.95 -21.44
CA GLY A 40 17.18 -43.73 -20.97
C GLY A 40 18.07 -44.22 -22.12
N TRP A 41 17.47 -44.64 -23.24
CA TRP A 41 18.21 -45.08 -24.43
C TRP A 41 18.87 -43.89 -25.16
N ILE A 42 18.22 -42.74 -25.24
CA ILE A 42 18.83 -41.54 -25.82
C ILE A 42 19.94 -41.00 -24.92
N TRP A 43 19.76 -41.05 -23.59
CA TRP A 43 20.79 -40.59 -22.65
C TRP A 43 22.06 -41.45 -22.70
N TRP A 44 21.91 -42.77 -22.89
CA TRP A 44 23.07 -43.70 -23.01
C TRP A 44 23.88 -43.44 -24.29
N GLN A 45 23.23 -43.09 -25.40
CA GLN A 45 23.92 -42.73 -26.66
C GLN A 45 24.66 -41.38 -26.58
N VAL A 46 24.19 -40.42 -25.77
CA VAL A 46 24.77 -39.06 -25.66
C VAL A 46 25.87 -38.97 -24.59
N SER A 47 25.93 -39.92 -23.66
CA SER A 47 26.89 -39.87 -22.55
C SER A 47 28.34 -40.31 -22.95
N GLU A 48 28.53 -40.98 -24.09
CA GLU A 48 29.86 -41.41 -24.54
C GLU A 48 30.69 -40.30 -25.24
N THR A 49 30.16 -39.09 -25.45
CA THR A 49 30.85 -38.04 -26.23
C THR A 49 31.10 -36.72 -25.51
N ARG A 50 31.03 -36.63 -24.17
CA ARG A 50 31.30 -35.38 -23.45
C ARG A 50 32.63 -35.39 -22.71
N PRO A 51 33.51 -34.37 -22.92
CA PRO A 51 34.69 -34.15 -22.06
C PRO A 51 34.20 -33.66 -20.66
N PRO A 52 35.01 -33.88 -19.59
CA PRO A 52 34.61 -33.52 -18.23
C PRO A 52 34.39 -32.02 -18.09
N ALA A 53 33.16 -31.61 -17.65
CA ALA A 53 32.82 -30.24 -17.39
C ALA A 53 33.58 -29.71 -16.18
N GLN A 54 34.28 -28.60 -16.35
CA GLN A 54 34.81 -27.78 -15.25
C GLN A 54 33.68 -27.36 -14.35
N ARG A 55 33.84 -27.61 -13.05
CA ARG A 55 32.90 -27.22 -11.98
C ARG A 55 32.88 -25.70 -11.88
N ALA A 56 31.86 -25.07 -12.41
CA ALA A 56 31.61 -23.64 -12.16
C ALA A 56 31.29 -23.44 -10.68
N GLU A 57 32.00 -22.54 -10.01
CA GLU A 57 31.65 -22.06 -8.68
C GLU A 57 30.25 -21.43 -8.70
N PRO A 58 29.42 -21.64 -7.66
CA PRO A 58 28.12 -21.01 -7.59
C PRO A 58 28.31 -19.49 -7.52
N ALA A 59 27.64 -18.77 -8.39
CA ALA A 59 27.60 -17.31 -8.38
C ALA A 59 27.11 -16.81 -7.02
N PRO A 60 27.68 -15.72 -6.48
CA PRO A 60 27.29 -15.19 -5.18
C PRO A 60 25.80 -14.82 -5.19
N VAL A 61 25.07 -15.29 -4.19
CA VAL A 61 23.66 -14.96 -3.96
C VAL A 61 23.58 -13.46 -3.76
N SER A 62 22.89 -12.77 -4.67
CA SER A 62 22.58 -11.34 -4.57
C SER A 62 21.90 -11.06 -3.24
N VAL A 63 22.60 -10.35 -2.36
CA VAL A 63 22.06 -9.91 -1.06
C VAL A 63 20.97 -8.89 -1.35
N ALA A 64 19.74 -9.22 -1.03
CA ALA A 64 18.62 -8.28 -1.10
C ALA A 64 18.91 -7.07 -0.18
N ALA A 65 18.49 -5.88 -0.61
CA ALA A 65 18.77 -4.63 0.08
C ALA A 65 18.46 -4.73 1.58
N GLN A 66 19.49 -4.55 2.41
CA GLN A 66 19.33 -4.46 3.86
C GLN A 66 18.78 -3.09 4.20
N ILE A 67 17.56 -3.05 4.76
CA ILE A 67 17.04 -1.83 5.35
C ILE A 67 17.63 -1.70 6.74
N VAL A 68 18.51 -0.72 6.92
CA VAL A 68 19.09 -0.40 8.22
C VAL A 68 18.09 0.47 8.96
N ILE A 69 17.44 -0.09 9.97
CA ILE A 69 16.58 0.65 10.90
C ILE A 69 17.51 1.28 11.95
N GLN A 70 17.73 2.59 11.87
CA GLN A 70 18.36 3.32 12.95
C GLN A 70 17.28 3.78 13.94
N PRO A 71 17.39 3.44 15.25
CA PRO A 71 16.50 4.00 16.25
C PRO A 71 16.73 5.51 16.37
N LYS A 72 15.64 6.27 16.45
CA LYS A 72 15.66 7.72 16.70
C LYS A 72 16.34 7.99 18.04
N THR A 73 17.60 8.39 18.03
CA THR A 73 18.27 8.91 19.23
C THR A 73 17.68 10.29 19.51
N THR A 74 17.05 10.45 20.66
CA THR A 74 16.57 11.73 21.19
C THR A 74 17.78 12.63 21.40
N GLN A 75 18.04 13.54 20.47
CA GLN A 75 19.06 14.57 20.67
C GLN A 75 18.51 15.63 21.62
N ALA A 76 19.26 15.80 22.72
CA ALA A 76 19.03 16.87 23.69
C ALA A 76 19.14 18.23 23.00
N VAL A 77 18.16 19.09 23.31
CA VAL A 77 18.12 20.49 22.89
C VAL A 77 19.37 21.21 23.44
N VAL A 78 20.30 21.53 22.56
CA VAL A 78 21.38 22.48 22.84
C VAL A 78 20.91 23.86 22.39
N GLN A 79 20.73 24.77 23.35
CA GLN A 79 20.42 26.17 23.09
C GLN A 79 21.61 26.84 22.36
N PRO A 80 21.38 27.64 21.31
CA PRO A 80 22.45 28.42 20.71
C PRO A 80 22.75 29.65 21.57
N LYS A 81 24.03 29.81 21.92
CA LYS A 81 24.59 31.03 22.50
C LYS A 81 24.51 32.16 21.48
N SER A 82 23.98 33.30 21.94
CA SER A 82 23.99 34.56 21.23
C SER A 82 25.42 35.08 21.02
N VAL A 83 25.79 35.34 19.80
CA VAL A 83 26.92 36.21 19.45
C VAL A 83 26.33 37.44 18.77
N GLN A 84 26.47 38.56 19.47
CA GLN A 84 26.24 39.91 18.92
C GLN A 84 27.51 40.30 18.17
N ASP A 85 27.41 40.62 16.90
CA ASP A 85 28.36 41.44 16.17
C ASP A 85 27.55 42.45 15.36
N GLU A 86 27.70 43.72 15.80
CA GLU A 86 27.21 44.91 15.17
C GLU A 86 27.99 45.23 13.90
N VAL A 87 27.30 45.49 12.77
CA VAL A 87 27.85 46.14 11.59
C VAL A 87 27.00 47.37 11.29
N PRO A 88 27.60 48.59 11.13
CA PRO A 88 26.85 49.82 11.06
C PRO A 88 26.20 50.05 9.68
N LEU A 89 24.95 50.46 9.69
CA LEU A 89 24.14 50.90 8.53
C LEU A 89 24.61 52.31 8.12
N LYS A 90 25.00 52.45 6.84
CA LYS A 90 25.08 53.73 6.15
C LYS A 90 23.69 54.20 5.77
N GLN A 91 23.31 55.35 6.24
CA GLN A 91 22.11 56.10 5.81
C GLN A 91 22.38 56.77 4.45
N GLU A 92 21.60 56.46 3.44
CA GLU A 92 21.39 57.34 2.29
C GLU A 92 19.96 57.87 2.31
N THR A 93 19.88 59.17 2.53
CA THR A 93 18.68 59.98 2.45
C THR A 93 18.31 60.24 1.00
N VAL A 94 17.16 59.77 0.55
CA VAL A 94 16.49 60.31 -0.63
C VAL A 94 15.07 60.70 -0.28
N SER A 95 14.87 62.01 -0.27
CA SER A 95 13.58 62.70 -0.08
C SER A 95 12.78 62.62 -1.38
N ALA A 96 11.60 62.04 -1.37
CA ALA A 96 10.55 62.30 -2.35
C ALA A 96 9.19 62.08 -1.69
N GLN A 97 8.47 63.16 -1.48
CA GLN A 97 7.05 63.16 -1.05
C GLN A 97 6.18 62.60 -2.17
N PRO A 98 5.27 61.68 -1.89
CA PRO A 98 4.17 61.37 -2.81
C PRO A 98 3.02 62.37 -2.62
N GLN A 99 2.57 62.98 -3.72
CA GLN A 99 1.35 63.79 -3.77
C GLN A 99 0.11 62.90 -3.48
N LEU A 100 -0.74 63.40 -2.58
CA LEU A 100 -2.03 62.84 -2.26
C LEU A 100 -2.99 63.02 -3.44
N SER A 101 -3.42 61.94 -4.07
CA SER A 101 -4.56 61.92 -5.01
C SER A 101 -5.90 62.01 -4.21
N PRO A 102 -6.95 62.63 -4.76
CA PRO A 102 -8.23 62.77 -4.06
C PRO A 102 -8.96 61.42 -3.90
N PRO A 103 -9.86 61.30 -2.91
CA PRO A 103 -10.52 60.02 -2.61
C PRO A 103 -11.46 59.62 -3.76
N VAL A 104 -11.22 58.41 -4.29
CA VAL A 104 -12.13 57.76 -5.26
C VAL A 104 -13.34 57.25 -4.48
N SER A 105 -14.52 57.73 -4.89
CA SER A 105 -15.84 57.29 -4.38
C SER A 105 -15.98 55.76 -4.63
N PRO A 106 -16.44 54.94 -3.67
CA PRO A 106 -16.61 53.52 -3.88
C PRO A 106 -17.68 53.26 -4.94
N ALA A 107 -17.29 52.45 -5.95
CA ALA A 107 -18.22 51.93 -6.94
C ALA A 107 -19.32 51.08 -6.29
N PRO A 108 -20.58 51.11 -6.79
CA PRO A 108 -21.68 50.32 -6.23
C PRO A 108 -21.34 48.82 -6.32
N VAL A 109 -21.42 48.13 -5.17
CA VAL A 109 -21.30 46.70 -5.05
C VAL A 109 -22.42 46.05 -5.87
N PRO A 110 -22.10 45.15 -6.83
CA PRO A 110 -23.15 44.44 -7.56
C PRO A 110 -23.97 43.59 -6.59
N PRO A 111 -25.28 43.42 -6.85
CA PRO A 111 -26.17 42.67 -5.97
C PRO A 111 -25.65 41.21 -5.86
N VAL A 112 -25.44 40.76 -4.63
CA VAL A 112 -25.14 39.36 -4.31
C VAL A 112 -26.34 38.53 -4.77
N ILE A 113 -26.19 37.82 -5.89
CA ILE A 113 -27.15 36.82 -6.32
C ILE A 113 -27.07 35.69 -5.28
N PRO A 114 -28.16 35.35 -4.58
CA PRO A 114 -28.14 34.22 -3.66
C PRO A 114 -27.76 32.96 -4.46
N GLN A 115 -26.63 32.37 -4.15
CA GLN A 115 -26.32 31.06 -4.69
C GLN A 115 -27.42 30.09 -4.26
N PRO A 116 -27.94 29.23 -5.14
CA PRO A 116 -28.91 28.23 -4.76
C PRO A 116 -28.30 27.40 -3.64
N ARG A 117 -28.95 27.43 -2.48
CA ARG A 117 -28.62 26.55 -1.35
C ARG A 117 -28.62 25.13 -1.93
N PRO A 118 -27.53 24.33 -1.77
CA PRO A 118 -27.55 22.97 -2.24
C PRO A 118 -28.81 22.31 -1.68
N GLU A 119 -29.64 21.79 -2.59
CA GLU A 119 -30.86 21.06 -2.21
C GLU A 119 -30.43 20.04 -1.18
N SER A 120 -31.08 20.03 -0.03
CA SER A 120 -30.85 19.05 1.02
C SER A 120 -31.02 17.68 0.39
N LEU A 121 -29.90 17.01 0.11
CA LEU A 121 -29.90 15.57 -0.11
C LEU A 121 -30.69 15.01 1.06
N SER A 122 -31.88 14.51 0.77
CA SER A 122 -32.77 13.86 1.75
C SER A 122 -31.85 12.99 2.60
N ALA A 123 -31.77 13.28 3.90
CA ALA A 123 -30.83 12.59 4.79
C ALA A 123 -31.20 11.12 4.78
N ALA A 124 -30.54 10.35 3.91
CA ALA A 124 -30.75 8.92 3.82
C ALA A 124 -30.50 8.36 5.22
N ALA A 125 -31.52 7.73 5.80
CA ALA A 125 -31.40 7.15 7.12
C ALA A 125 -30.27 6.09 7.12
N PHE A 126 -29.34 6.24 8.03
CA PHE A 126 -28.28 5.25 8.27
C PHE A 126 -28.57 4.49 9.58
N PRO A 127 -28.16 3.21 9.71
CA PRO A 127 -27.49 2.40 8.69
C PRO A 127 -28.43 1.92 7.58
N ARG A 128 -27.90 1.71 6.37
CA ARG A 128 -28.65 1.14 5.24
C ARG A 128 -27.77 0.24 4.37
N PRO A 129 -28.36 -0.68 3.57
CA PRO A 129 -27.62 -1.49 2.61
C PRO A 129 -26.83 -0.64 1.60
N ALA A 130 -25.67 -1.15 1.18
CA ALA A 130 -24.85 -0.54 0.15
C ALA A 130 -25.59 -0.55 -1.21
N GLN A 131 -25.79 0.61 -1.84
CA GLN A 131 -26.54 0.78 -3.08
C GLN A 131 -25.67 0.68 -4.34
N SER A 132 -24.37 0.97 -4.23
CA SER A 132 -23.43 0.98 -5.33
C SER A 132 -22.16 0.21 -4.97
N VAL A 133 -21.32 -0.08 -5.98
CA VAL A 133 -19.98 -0.66 -5.75
C VAL A 133 -19.12 0.27 -4.91
N PHE A 134 -19.19 1.58 -5.13
CA PHE A 134 -18.49 2.57 -4.34
C PHE A 134 -18.86 2.52 -2.85
N GLU A 135 -20.15 2.47 -2.55
CA GLU A 135 -20.61 2.32 -1.16
C GLU A 135 -20.20 0.98 -0.55
N ALA A 136 -20.23 -0.09 -1.34
CA ALA A 136 -19.75 -1.39 -0.89
C ALA A 136 -18.25 -1.37 -0.56
N GLN A 137 -17.43 -0.74 -1.40
CA GLN A 137 -16.00 -0.57 -1.13
C GLN A 137 -15.75 0.20 0.18
N ILE A 138 -16.54 1.26 0.46
CA ILE A 138 -16.44 2.02 1.71
C ILE A 138 -16.89 1.18 2.91
N ALA A 139 -18.03 0.49 2.80
CA ALA A 139 -18.55 -0.34 3.88
C ALA A 139 -17.61 -1.49 4.23
N LEU A 140 -16.93 -2.08 3.24
CA LEU A 140 -15.86 -3.06 3.42
C LEU A 140 -14.65 -2.44 4.13
N ALA A 141 -14.17 -1.28 3.67
CA ALA A 141 -13.03 -0.59 4.28
C ALA A 141 -13.27 -0.28 5.75
N ARG A 142 -14.47 0.18 6.11
CA ARG A 142 -14.88 0.45 7.51
C ARG A 142 -14.89 -0.81 8.40
N GLN A 143 -14.80 -2.00 7.80
CA GLN A 143 -14.65 -3.27 8.52
C GLN A 143 -13.21 -3.84 8.46
N GLY A 144 -12.22 -3.05 8.01
CA GLY A 144 -10.85 -3.50 7.85
C GLY A 144 -10.60 -4.30 6.57
N ILE A 145 -11.59 -4.37 5.67
CA ILE A 145 -11.52 -5.15 4.42
C ILE A 145 -11.31 -4.18 3.25
N SER A 146 -10.07 -4.03 2.81
CA SER A 146 -9.71 -3.12 1.71
C SER A 146 -9.98 -3.75 0.34
N ALA A 147 -10.67 -3.01 -0.52
CA ALA A 147 -10.79 -3.34 -1.94
C ALA A 147 -9.63 -2.75 -2.78
N GLY A 148 -8.56 -2.28 -2.13
CA GLY A 148 -7.49 -1.52 -2.76
C GLY A 148 -7.81 -0.02 -2.82
N SER A 149 -7.30 0.66 -3.82
CA SER A 149 -7.63 2.06 -4.08
C SER A 149 -9.09 2.16 -4.54
N LEU A 150 -9.93 2.88 -3.78
CA LEU A 150 -11.36 3.00 -4.05
C LEU A 150 -11.59 3.70 -5.39
N ASP A 151 -12.34 3.09 -6.28
CA ASP A 151 -12.58 3.56 -7.66
C ASP A 151 -14.06 3.45 -8.11
N GLY A 152 -14.91 2.83 -7.27
CA GLY A 152 -16.31 2.56 -7.59
C GLY A 152 -16.51 1.44 -8.64
N ILE A 153 -15.47 0.66 -8.98
CA ILE A 153 -15.49 -0.35 -10.03
C ILE A 153 -15.48 -1.77 -9.43
N MET A 154 -16.30 -2.66 -9.97
CA MET A 154 -16.32 -4.08 -9.62
C MET A 154 -15.15 -4.81 -10.28
N GLY A 155 -13.96 -4.63 -9.73
CA GLY A 155 -12.72 -5.28 -10.17
C GLY A 155 -12.39 -6.56 -9.40
N PRO A 156 -11.29 -7.24 -9.76
CA PRO A 156 -10.82 -8.45 -9.06
C PRO A 156 -10.57 -8.24 -7.55
N GLN A 157 -10.05 -7.07 -7.16
CA GLN A 157 -9.78 -6.72 -5.76
C GLN A 157 -11.07 -6.51 -4.98
N THR A 158 -12.06 -5.81 -5.57
CA THR A 158 -13.40 -5.66 -4.95
C THR A 158 -14.08 -7.01 -4.77
N ARG A 159 -13.97 -7.91 -5.76
CA ARG A 159 -14.49 -9.30 -5.65
C ARG A 159 -13.76 -10.10 -4.56
N ALA A 160 -12.45 -9.92 -4.40
CA ALA A 160 -11.68 -10.56 -3.32
C ALA A 160 -12.11 -10.04 -1.95
N ALA A 161 -12.28 -8.73 -1.80
CA ALA A 161 -12.78 -8.10 -0.59
C ALA A 161 -14.21 -8.55 -0.22
N LEU A 162 -15.10 -8.66 -1.23
CA LEU A 162 -16.44 -9.23 -1.02
C LEU A 162 -16.38 -10.68 -0.55
N ARG A 163 -15.51 -11.53 -1.13
CA ARG A 163 -15.32 -12.91 -0.65
C ARG A 163 -14.81 -12.94 0.79
N ALA A 164 -13.86 -12.06 1.15
CA ALA A 164 -13.38 -11.95 2.51
C ALA A 164 -14.53 -11.59 3.48
N PHE A 165 -15.35 -10.60 3.15
CA PHE A 165 -16.55 -10.26 3.92
C PHE A 165 -17.55 -11.42 4.02
N GLN A 166 -17.90 -12.04 2.89
CA GLN A 166 -18.83 -13.16 2.85
C GLN A 166 -18.37 -14.35 3.70
N GLN A 167 -17.04 -14.56 3.83
CA GLN A 167 -16.48 -15.59 4.71
C GLN A 167 -16.66 -15.28 6.20
N THR A 168 -16.75 -14.00 6.59
CA THR A 168 -16.98 -13.61 7.99
C THR A 168 -18.45 -13.81 8.41
N VAL A 169 -19.36 -13.86 7.45
CA VAL A 169 -20.80 -13.96 7.70
C VAL A 169 -21.27 -15.40 7.60
N LYS A 170 -21.88 -15.92 8.67
CA LYS A 170 -22.39 -17.28 8.69
C LYS A 170 -23.51 -17.48 7.66
N ASN A 171 -23.43 -18.58 6.92
CA ASN A 171 -24.43 -19.00 5.89
C ASN A 171 -24.56 -18.07 4.68
N LEU A 172 -23.68 -17.08 4.50
CA LEU A 172 -23.64 -16.28 3.30
C LEU A 172 -22.84 -17.01 2.21
N PRO A 173 -23.33 -17.16 0.95
CA PRO A 173 -22.55 -17.74 -0.14
C PRO A 173 -21.32 -16.89 -0.47
N ILE A 174 -20.18 -17.55 -0.66
CA ILE A 174 -18.90 -16.88 -0.98
C ILE A 174 -18.77 -16.75 -2.50
N THR A 175 -19.46 -15.78 -3.06
CA THR A 175 -19.52 -15.55 -4.52
C THR A 175 -18.48 -14.53 -4.99
N GLY A 176 -18.15 -13.54 -4.15
CA GLY A 176 -17.39 -12.35 -4.53
C GLY A 176 -18.23 -11.36 -5.35
N GLU A 177 -19.55 -11.51 -5.36
CA GLU A 177 -20.50 -10.62 -6.00
C GLU A 177 -21.25 -9.78 -4.96
N LEU A 178 -21.68 -8.59 -5.37
CA LEU A 178 -22.54 -7.73 -4.58
C LEU A 178 -24.01 -8.10 -4.86
N ASP A 179 -24.35 -9.37 -4.58
CA ASP A 179 -25.71 -9.89 -4.73
C ASP A 179 -26.67 -9.33 -3.66
N PRO A 180 -28.00 -9.52 -3.78
CA PRO A 180 -28.98 -9.00 -2.83
C PRO A 180 -28.70 -9.40 -1.38
N ALA A 181 -28.36 -10.67 -1.13
CA ALA A 181 -28.09 -11.15 0.22
C ALA A 181 -26.83 -10.52 0.84
N THR A 182 -25.78 -10.38 0.04
CA THR A 182 -24.55 -9.67 0.46
C THR A 182 -24.85 -8.20 0.73
N ARG A 183 -25.65 -7.56 -0.12
CA ARG A 183 -26.00 -6.15 -0.03
C ARG A 183 -26.76 -5.83 1.26
N GLU A 184 -27.72 -6.66 1.64
CA GLU A 184 -28.51 -6.48 2.86
C GLU A 184 -27.66 -6.52 4.14
N LEU A 185 -26.54 -7.26 4.13
CA LEU A 185 -25.67 -7.42 5.28
C LEU A 185 -24.47 -6.45 5.27
N LEU A 186 -24.15 -5.90 4.09
CA LEU A 186 -23.07 -4.93 3.93
C LEU A 186 -23.62 -3.50 4.11
N LEU A 187 -23.69 -3.08 5.37
CA LEU A 187 -24.33 -1.80 5.75
C LEU A 187 -23.35 -0.63 5.64
N VAL A 188 -23.84 0.45 5.04
CA VAL A 188 -23.26 1.79 5.13
C VAL A 188 -23.80 2.45 6.40
N THR A 189 -22.95 2.70 7.39
CA THR A 189 -23.34 3.15 8.72
C THR A 189 -23.47 4.66 8.86
N THR A 190 -22.78 5.43 8.01
CA THR A 190 -22.80 6.90 7.94
C THR A 190 -22.66 7.32 6.48
N SER A 191 -22.73 8.63 6.18
CA SER A 191 -22.47 9.14 4.83
C SER A 191 -21.24 8.47 4.18
N PRO A 192 -21.31 8.03 2.93
CA PRO A 192 -20.16 7.42 2.25
C PRO A 192 -19.06 8.42 1.90
N CYS A 193 -19.38 9.72 1.90
CA CYS A 193 -18.42 10.79 1.65
C CYS A 193 -18.41 11.77 2.80
N THR A 194 -17.25 12.38 3.00
CA THR A 194 -17.04 13.51 3.94
C THR A 194 -16.42 14.69 3.21
N ILE A 195 -16.38 15.82 3.90
CA ILE A 195 -15.78 17.05 3.42
C ILE A 195 -14.41 17.22 4.05
N TYR A 196 -13.43 17.60 3.24
CA TYR A 196 -12.10 17.95 3.66
C TYR A 196 -11.76 19.37 3.24
N THR A 197 -11.28 20.17 4.17
CA THR A 197 -10.78 21.53 3.89
C THR A 197 -9.25 21.47 3.79
N VAL A 198 -8.72 21.85 2.63
CA VAL A 198 -7.28 21.92 2.39
C VAL A 198 -6.67 22.98 3.29
N THR A 199 -5.65 22.59 4.06
CA THR A 199 -4.99 23.49 5.01
C THR A 199 -3.71 24.09 4.44
N THR A 200 -3.24 25.19 5.04
CA THR A 200 -1.91 25.74 4.75
C THR A 200 -0.79 24.70 4.99
N ASN A 201 -0.96 23.85 6.00
CA ASN A 201 -0.03 22.78 6.28
C ASN A 201 0.02 21.74 5.15
N ASP A 202 -1.11 21.39 4.55
CA ASP A 202 -1.16 20.45 3.41
C ASP A 202 -0.41 21.04 2.21
N LEU A 203 -0.60 22.32 1.93
CA LEU A 203 0.13 23.02 0.86
C LEU A 203 1.63 23.09 1.16
N GLY A 204 2.01 23.31 2.41
CA GLY A 204 3.41 23.34 2.86
C GLY A 204 4.14 22.00 2.77
N ARG A 205 3.40 20.89 2.69
CA ARG A 205 3.95 19.54 2.49
C ARG A 205 4.28 19.24 1.04
N LEU A 206 3.72 19.96 0.08
CA LEU A 206 3.90 19.69 -1.33
C LEU A 206 5.33 19.99 -1.77
N GLN A 207 5.92 19.07 -2.49
CA GLN A 207 7.25 19.25 -3.05
C GLN A 207 7.43 18.45 -4.34
N PRO A 208 8.14 18.99 -5.34
CA PRO A 208 8.52 18.22 -6.51
C PRO A 208 9.42 17.05 -6.13
N LEU A 209 9.09 15.85 -6.58
CA LEU A 209 9.94 14.69 -6.35
C LEU A 209 11.04 14.60 -7.40
N SER A 210 12.27 14.44 -6.95
CA SER A 210 13.37 14.15 -7.86
C SER A 210 13.13 12.85 -8.63
N ARG A 211 13.50 12.84 -9.91
CA ARG A 211 13.45 11.66 -10.77
C ARG A 211 14.63 10.70 -10.55
N THR A 212 15.68 11.15 -9.88
CA THR A 212 16.90 10.38 -9.64
C THR A 212 17.01 9.93 -8.19
N TRP A 213 17.70 8.82 -7.95
CA TRP A 213 17.96 8.30 -6.61
C TRP A 213 18.81 9.28 -5.79
N LEU A 214 19.86 9.83 -6.42
CA LEU A 214 20.70 10.83 -5.80
C LEU A 214 19.92 12.10 -5.46
N GLY A 215 19.06 12.56 -6.35
CA GLY A 215 18.22 13.72 -6.09
C GLY A 215 17.23 13.47 -4.94
N LYS A 216 16.57 12.31 -4.90
CA LYS A 216 15.69 11.92 -3.79
C LYS A 216 16.43 11.85 -2.44
N SER A 217 17.67 11.36 -2.43
CA SER A 217 18.46 11.28 -1.18
C SER A 217 18.86 12.65 -0.61
N ARG A 218 18.79 13.72 -1.41
CA ARG A 218 19.07 15.11 -1.01
C ARG A 218 17.84 15.88 -0.56
N GLN A 219 16.64 15.32 -0.74
CA GLN A 219 15.40 15.93 -0.25
C GLN A 219 15.27 15.74 1.27
N THR A 220 14.53 16.61 1.92
CA THR A 220 14.26 16.53 3.37
C THR A 220 13.17 15.52 3.71
N ALA A 221 12.26 15.28 2.77
CA ALA A 221 11.19 14.30 2.84
C ALA A 221 10.83 13.85 1.42
N LEU A 222 10.18 12.70 1.27
CA LEU A 222 9.52 12.29 0.04
C LEU A 222 7.99 12.39 0.24
N ASP A 223 7.53 13.64 0.42
CA ASP A 223 6.15 13.97 0.67
C ASP A 223 5.34 14.07 -0.65
N TYR A 224 4.10 14.49 -0.63
CA TYR A 224 3.21 14.54 -1.79
C TYR A 224 3.68 15.53 -2.86
N GLU A 225 3.47 15.21 -4.13
CA GLU A 225 3.71 16.16 -5.24
C GLU A 225 2.51 17.08 -5.46
N THR A 226 1.27 16.61 -5.17
CA THR A 226 0.04 17.37 -5.44
C THR A 226 -0.97 17.20 -4.30
N ILE A 227 -1.87 18.20 -4.17
CA ILE A 227 -3.03 18.08 -3.26
C ILE A 227 -3.97 16.95 -3.70
N LEU A 228 -4.14 16.69 -4.98
CA LEU A 228 -4.96 15.59 -5.45
C LEU A 228 -4.45 14.23 -4.94
N GLU A 229 -3.14 14.03 -4.95
CA GLU A 229 -2.49 12.84 -4.39
C GLU A 229 -2.73 12.75 -2.88
N LEU A 230 -2.49 13.83 -2.13
CA LEU A 230 -2.72 13.88 -0.69
C LEU A 230 -4.18 13.56 -0.33
N VAL A 231 -5.14 14.15 -1.03
CA VAL A 231 -6.58 13.91 -0.80
C VAL A 231 -6.98 12.49 -1.17
N ALA A 232 -6.42 11.95 -2.26
CA ALA A 232 -6.64 10.57 -2.66
C ALA A 232 -6.12 9.57 -1.62
N GLU A 233 -4.94 9.80 -1.07
CA GLU A 233 -4.37 8.99 0.01
C GLU A 233 -5.24 9.04 1.27
N LYS A 234 -5.67 10.23 1.69
CA LYS A 234 -6.59 10.41 2.84
C LYS A 234 -7.91 9.68 2.66
N GLY A 235 -8.46 9.67 1.45
CA GLY A 235 -9.71 8.98 1.13
C GLY A 235 -9.53 7.52 0.73
N HIS A 236 -8.32 6.96 0.82
CA HIS A 236 -7.98 5.61 0.35
C HIS A 236 -8.42 5.36 -1.11
N ALA A 237 -8.43 6.41 -1.93
CA ALA A 237 -9.09 6.44 -3.23
C ALA A 237 -8.10 6.58 -4.39
N HIS A 238 -8.56 6.16 -5.56
CA HIS A 238 -7.89 6.47 -6.80
C HIS A 238 -8.03 7.98 -7.11
N PRO A 239 -6.97 8.71 -7.51
CA PRO A 239 -7.04 10.14 -7.81
C PRO A 239 -8.15 10.51 -8.80
N LYS A 240 -8.42 9.62 -9.77
CA LYS A 240 -9.53 9.81 -10.72
C LYS A 240 -10.90 9.87 -10.04
N LEU A 241 -11.15 9.06 -9.00
CA LEU A 241 -12.39 9.10 -8.24
C LEU A 241 -12.52 10.43 -7.49
N ILE A 242 -11.44 10.91 -6.88
CA ILE A 242 -11.43 12.22 -6.20
C ILE A 242 -11.77 13.34 -7.20
N GLY A 243 -11.19 13.31 -8.40
CA GLY A 243 -11.57 14.25 -9.47
C GLY A 243 -13.05 14.16 -9.86
N GLN A 244 -13.63 12.96 -9.91
CA GLN A 244 -15.04 12.75 -10.21
C GLN A 244 -15.98 13.23 -9.10
N LEU A 245 -15.59 13.11 -7.83
CA LEU A 245 -16.32 13.63 -6.69
C LEU A 245 -16.29 15.17 -6.62
N ASN A 246 -15.30 15.80 -7.29
CA ASN A 246 -15.05 17.25 -7.23
C ASN A 246 -14.89 17.84 -8.66
N PRO A 247 -15.89 17.76 -9.53
CA PRO A 247 -15.76 18.14 -10.94
C PRO A 247 -15.52 19.64 -11.18
N SER A 248 -15.84 20.49 -10.21
CA SER A 248 -15.66 21.94 -10.27
C SER A 248 -14.32 22.42 -9.72
N VAL A 249 -13.50 21.53 -9.15
CA VAL A 249 -12.23 21.89 -8.52
C VAL A 249 -11.10 21.89 -9.55
N ASP A 250 -10.42 23.03 -9.67
CA ASP A 250 -9.16 23.10 -10.43
C ASP A 250 -7.99 22.62 -9.53
N TRP A 251 -7.60 21.37 -9.71
CA TRP A 251 -6.54 20.74 -8.94
C TRP A 251 -5.15 21.33 -9.14
N ARG A 252 -4.97 22.22 -10.13
CA ARG A 252 -3.70 22.91 -10.39
C ARG A 252 -3.62 24.25 -9.66
N ALA A 253 -4.75 24.79 -9.23
CA ALA A 253 -4.88 26.10 -8.59
C ALA A 253 -5.47 26.00 -7.18
N ILE A 254 -5.21 24.91 -6.46
CA ILE A 254 -5.68 24.70 -5.08
C ILE A 254 -5.01 25.69 -4.13
N VAL A 255 -5.81 26.29 -3.27
CA VAL A 255 -5.38 27.20 -2.19
C VAL A 255 -5.88 26.68 -0.84
N ALA A 256 -5.36 27.25 0.25
CA ALA A 256 -5.91 26.99 1.59
C ALA A 256 -7.41 27.32 1.64
N ASP A 257 -8.13 26.62 2.49
CA ASP A 257 -9.59 26.69 2.65
C ASP A 257 -10.40 26.18 1.45
N THR A 258 -9.74 25.63 0.41
CA THR A 258 -10.46 24.91 -0.64
C THR A 258 -11.14 23.69 -0.04
N VAL A 259 -12.46 23.59 -0.26
CA VAL A 259 -13.30 22.50 0.24
C VAL A 259 -13.43 21.41 -0.83
N VAL A 260 -13.13 20.17 -0.49
CA VAL A 260 -13.22 19.02 -1.37
C VAL A 260 -13.95 17.87 -0.71
N GLN A 261 -14.58 17.02 -1.53
CA GLN A 261 -15.27 15.83 -1.09
C GLN A 261 -14.36 14.60 -1.29
N LEU A 262 -14.32 13.70 -0.31
CA LEU A 262 -13.60 12.43 -0.40
C LEU A 262 -14.39 11.31 0.26
N PRO A 263 -14.07 10.03 -0.02
CA PRO A 263 -14.64 8.90 0.69
C PRO A 263 -14.40 9.00 2.19
N ASP A 264 -15.45 8.77 2.99
CA ASP A 264 -15.35 8.69 4.44
C ASP A 264 -14.93 7.29 4.85
N VAL A 265 -13.63 7.07 4.95
CA VAL A 265 -13.02 5.78 5.29
C VAL A 265 -12.19 5.91 6.55
N ALA A 266 -12.48 5.04 7.52
CA ALA A 266 -11.66 4.84 8.70
C ALA A 266 -11.62 3.35 9.01
N TYR A 267 -10.44 2.78 9.13
CA TYR A 267 -10.31 1.41 9.59
C TYR A 267 -10.68 1.30 11.07
N PRO A 268 -11.22 0.14 11.50
CA PRO A 268 -11.62 -0.06 12.88
C PRO A 268 -10.43 0.11 13.84
N ASP A 269 -10.59 0.92 14.87
CA ASP A 269 -9.65 0.93 16.01
C ASP A 269 -10.13 -0.09 17.03
N THR A 270 -9.70 -1.33 16.85
CA THR A 270 -10.11 -2.44 17.74
C THR A 270 -9.24 -2.55 18.99
N GLY A 271 -8.11 -1.85 19.05
CA GLY A 271 -7.07 -2.08 20.07
C GLY A 271 -6.51 -3.51 20.07
N ALA A 272 -7.01 -4.38 19.20
CA ALA A 272 -6.61 -5.78 19.13
C ALA A 272 -5.32 -5.94 18.32
N LYS A 273 -4.47 -6.90 18.72
CA LYS A 273 -3.33 -7.36 17.93
C LYS A 273 -3.73 -8.63 17.18
N ALA A 274 -3.19 -8.75 15.96
CA ALA A 274 -3.31 -9.99 15.21
C ALA A 274 -2.51 -11.12 15.91
N ALA A 275 -3.02 -12.33 15.81
CA ALA A 275 -2.28 -13.52 16.23
C ALA A 275 -1.35 -14.02 15.12
N PHE A 276 -1.74 -13.84 13.86
CA PHE A 276 -0.95 -14.19 12.69
C PHE A 276 -1.43 -13.45 11.46
N VAL A 277 -0.59 -13.47 10.42
CA VAL A 277 -0.91 -12.97 9.07
C VAL A 277 -0.79 -14.14 8.09
N THR A 278 -1.67 -14.18 7.10
CA THR A 278 -1.51 -15.04 5.91
C THR A 278 -1.28 -14.18 4.67
N ILE A 279 -0.42 -14.64 3.76
CA ILE A 279 -0.19 -14.00 2.46
C ILE A 279 -0.42 -15.05 1.39
N SER A 280 -1.47 -14.90 0.59
CA SER A 280 -1.73 -15.76 -0.56
C SER A 280 -1.03 -15.20 -1.80
N LEU A 281 -0.07 -15.93 -2.33
CA LEU A 281 0.64 -15.56 -3.56
C LEU A 281 -0.28 -15.65 -4.78
N ALA A 282 -1.11 -16.70 -4.85
CA ALA A 282 -2.08 -16.87 -5.94
C ALA A 282 -3.20 -15.83 -5.87
N GLY A 283 -3.66 -15.50 -4.65
CA GLY A 283 -4.71 -14.51 -4.40
C GLY A 283 -4.22 -13.07 -4.48
N LYS A 284 -2.91 -12.83 -4.39
CA LYS A 284 -2.29 -11.50 -4.27
C LYS A 284 -2.98 -10.69 -3.16
N MET A 285 -3.10 -11.29 -2.01
CA MET A 285 -3.76 -10.70 -0.83
C MET A 285 -3.03 -11.07 0.46
N LEU A 286 -3.17 -10.21 1.46
CA LEU A 286 -2.71 -10.37 2.82
C LEU A 286 -3.91 -10.26 3.75
N GLU A 287 -4.01 -11.18 4.71
CA GLU A 287 -5.07 -11.21 5.71
C GLU A 287 -4.47 -11.34 7.11
N ALA A 288 -5.01 -10.57 8.05
CA ALA A 288 -4.63 -10.62 9.46
C ALA A 288 -5.77 -11.20 10.30
N PHE A 289 -5.46 -12.09 11.22
CA PHE A 289 -6.44 -12.82 12.03
C PHE A 289 -6.14 -12.69 13.52
N ASP A 290 -7.19 -12.71 14.34
CA ASP A 290 -7.04 -12.82 15.78
C ASP A 290 -6.80 -14.29 16.23
N ALA A 291 -6.64 -14.50 17.55
CA ALA A 291 -6.40 -15.83 18.11
C ALA A 291 -7.61 -16.78 18.00
N ARG A 292 -8.77 -16.30 17.58
CA ARG A 292 -10.00 -17.07 17.36
C ARG A 292 -10.29 -17.31 15.88
N ASP A 293 -9.33 -17.00 15.00
CA ASP A 293 -9.46 -17.04 13.54
C ASP A 293 -10.49 -16.02 12.98
N ASN A 294 -10.82 -14.96 13.71
CA ASN A 294 -11.61 -13.88 13.14
C ASN A 294 -10.73 -12.98 12.27
N LEU A 295 -11.24 -12.63 11.10
CA LEU A 295 -10.57 -11.70 10.19
C LEU A 295 -10.55 -10.29 10.80
N LEU A 296 -9.37 -9.71 10.98
CA LEU A 296 -9.15 -8.33 11.44
C LEU A 296 -8.88 -7.39 10.28
N ALA A 297 -8.21 -7.89 9.22
CA ALA A 297 -7.89 -7.11 8.04
C ALA A 297 -7.73 -7.99 6.80
N HIS A 298 -8.15 -7.46 5.64
CA HIS A 298 -7.90 -8.01 4.32
C HIS A 298 -7.38 -6.91 3.40
N PHE A 299 -6.24 -7.15 2.73
CA PHE A 299 -5.61 -6.17 1.85
C PHE A 299 -5.17 -6.81 0.54
N PRO A 300 -5.40 -6.17 -0.61
CA PRO A 300 -4.67 -6.48 -1.83
C PRO A 300 -3.16 -6.34 -1.60
N CYS A 301 -2.38 -7.21 -2.20
CA CYS A 301 -0.95 -7.29 -2.01
C CYS A 301 -0.23 -7.51 -3.35
N SER A 302 0.79 -6.71 -3.68
CA SER A 302 1.73 -7.05 -4.76
C SER A 302 2.80 -7.99 -4.24
N ILE A 303 3.12 -8.99 -5.05
CA ILE A 303 4.11 -10.02 -4.76
C ILE A 303 5.31 -9.91 -5.71
N ALA A 304 6.38 -10.66 -5.44
CA ALA A 304 7.55 -10.71 -6.30
C ALA A 304 7.20 -11.17 -7.73
N GLN A 305 7.80 -10.53 -8.75
CA GLN A 305 7.69 -10.95 -10.14
C GLN A 305 8.30 -12.34 -10.36
N ARG A 306 9.54 -12.52 -9.88
CA ARG A 306 10.26 -13.76 -10.01
C ARG A 306 9.78 -14.78 -8.99
N VAL A 307 9.40 -15.98 -9.46
CA VAL A 307 8.84 -17.05 -8.62
C VAL A 307 9.85 -17.50 -7.55
N GLU A 308 11.14 -17.55 -7.88
CA GLU A 308 12.22 -17.92 -6.96
C GLU A 308 12.42 -16.91 -5.81
N LYS A 309 11.89 -15.70 -5.95
CA LYS A 309 11.87 -14.65 -4.92
C LYS A 309 10.58 -14.63 -4.10
N ARG A 310 9.69 -15.61 -4.28
CA ARG A 310 8.45 -15.74 -3.51
C ARG A 310 8.69 -16.69 -2.35
N PRO A 311 8.87 -16.19 -1.11
CA PRO A 311 9.02 -17.08 0.04
C PRO A 311 7.70 -17.82 0.26
N VAL A 312 7.78 -19.13 0.50
CA VAL A 312 6.64 -19.95 0.88
C VAL A 312 6.95 -20.60 2.22
N GLY A 313 5.97 -20.68 3.10
CA GLY A 313 6.09 -21.23 4.43
C GLY A 313 5.90 -20.21 5.54
N GLU A 314 6.41 -20.52 6.71
CA GLU A 314 6.30 -19.70 7.91
C GLU A 314 7.48 -18.73 8.01
N LEU A 315 7.18 -17.47 8.21
CA LEU A 315 8.10 -16.37 8.51
C LEU A 315 7.62 -15.68 9.79
N HIS A 316 8.47 -14.80 10.36
CA HIS A 316 8.09 -14.02 11.55
C HIS A 316 8.40 -12.54 11.35
N VAL A 317 7.62 -11.68 11.97
CA VAL A 317 7.90 -10.26 12.03
C VAL A 317 9.18 -10.04 12.84
N ALA A 318 10.23 -9.52 12.21
CA ALA A 318 11.51 -9.25 12.85
C ALA A 318 11.62 -7.82 13.40
N ALA A 319 11.05 -6.84 12.69
CA ALA A 319 11.05 -5.44 13.11
C ALA A 319 9.90 -4.68 12.46
N ILE A 320 9.49 -3.56 13.08
CA ILE A 320 8.42 -2.68 12.62
C ILE A 320 8.94 -1.25 12.64
N ALA A 321 8.89 -0.56 11.51
CA ALA A 321 9.31 0.82 11.37
C ALA A 321 8.20 1.66 10.70
N PRO A 322 7.47 2.48 11.48
CA PRO A 322 6.62 3.52 10.92
C PRO A 322 7.48 4.62 10.29
N ASN A 323 7.04 5.12 9.13
CA ASN A 323 7.67 6.21 8.40
C ASN A 323 9.20 6.05 8.23
N PRO A 324 9.68 4.95 7.58
CA PRO A 324 11.08 4.58 7.53
C PRO A 324 11.87 5.41 6.53
N ASN A 325 13.18 5.55 6.77
CA ASN A 325 14.12 5.83 5.69
C ASN A 325 14.23 4.60 4.78
N TYR A 326 14.58 4.81 3.49
CA TYR A 326 14.93 3.74 2.59
C TYR A 326 16.41 3.80 2.23
N THR A 327 17.13 2.69 2.39
CA THR A 327 18.49 2.57 1.92
C THR A 327 18.49 2.00 0.50
N PHE A 328 18.76 2.87 -0.48
CA PHE A 328 18.99 2.43 -1.86
C PHE A 328 20.41 1.85 -1.98
N ASP A 329 20.48 0.60 -2.39
CA ASP A 329 21.72 -0.10 -2.66
C ASP A 329 21.88 -0.30 -4.17
N PRO A 330 22.83 0.37 -4.84
CA PRO A 330 23.01 0.27 -6.28
C PRO A 330 23.23 -1.17 -6.77
N ASP A 331 23.88 -2.02 -5.99
CA ASP A 331 24.19 -3.41 -6.36
C ASP A 331 22.91 -4.29 -6.50
N VAL A 332 21.81 -3.86 -5.89
CA VAL A 332 20.52 -4.56 -5.97
C VAL A 332 19.75 -4.22 -7.26
N PHE A 333 20.12 -3.11 -7.94
CA PHE A 333 19.40 -2.59 -9.11
C PHE A 333 20.34 -2.47 -10.34
N PRO A 334 21.00 -3.55 -10.77
CA PRO A 334 21.96 -3.49 -11.88
C PRO A 334 21.35 -3.09 -13.22
N GLU A 335 20.02 -3.20 -13.36
CA GLU A 335 19.25 -2.73 -14.53
C GLU A 335 19.13 -1.20 -14.60
N SER A 336 19.25 -0.49 -13.49
CA SER A 336 19.18 0.96 -13.44
C SER A 336 20.47 1.59 -13.97
N ALA A 337 20.34 2.49 -14.96
CA ALA A 337 21.50 3.23 -15.49
C ALA A 337 22.17 4.06 -14.37
N GLU A 338 21.38 4.77 -13.56
CA GLU A 338 21.88 5.56 -12.43
C GLU A 338 22.55 4.67 -11.37
N ALA A 339 22.01 3.48 -11.07
CA ALA A 339 22.61 2.58 -10.10
C ALA A 339 24.02 2.11 -10.54
N ARG A 340 24.24 1.89 -11.84
CA ARG A 340 25.56 1.52 -12.36
C ARG A 340 26.62 2.61 -12.21
N GLU A 341 26.18 3.88 -12.17
CA GLU A 341 27.07 5.04 -11.98
C GLU A 341 27.33 5.34 -10.49
N LEU A 342 26.38 4.98 -9.62
CA LEU A 342 26.48 5.17 -8.18
C LEU A 342 27.36 4.08 -7.57
N LYS A 343 28.38 4.50 -6.79
CA LYS A 343 29.29 3.58 -6.09
C LYS A 343 29.02 3.48 -4.58
N THR A 344 28.01 4.21 -4.10
CA THR A 344 27.69 4.30 -2.67
C THR A 344 26.19 4.12 -2.46
N LYS A 345 25.84 3.54 -1.32
CA LYS A 345 24.45 3.45 -0.89
C LYS A 345 23.92 4.84 -0.56
N LEU A 346 22.66 5.09 -0.89
CA LEU A 346 21.97 6.34 -0.61
C LEU A 346 20.90 6.11 0.45
N ILE A 347 20.74 7.06 1.35
CA ILE A 347 19.64 7.06 2.32
C ILE A 347 18.58 8.04 1.80
N LEU A 348 17.40 7.53 1.49
CA LEU A 348 16.26 8.31 1.06
C LEU A 348 15.40 8.65 2.28
N PRO A 349 14.95 9.91 2.41
CA PRO A 349 14.14 10.33 3.55
C PRO A 349 12.75 9.69 3.54
N PRO A 350 12.05 9.71 4.68
CA PRO A 350 10.71 9.15 4.80
C PRO A 350 9.66 9.99 4.06
N GLY A 351 8.47 9.41 3.91
CA GLY A 351 7.30 10.04 3.33
C GLY A 351 6.46 9.09 2.50
N PRO A 352 5.24 9.48 2.08
CA PRO A 352 4.34 8.65 1.29
C PRO A 352 4.95 8.24 -0.06
N ASN A 353 5.82 9.07 -0.62
CA ASN A 353 6.53 8.83 -1.88
C ASN A 353 7.91 8.16 -1.70
N ASN A 354 8.21 7.67 -0.50
CA ASN A 354 9.34 6.79 -0.28
C ASN A 354 9.11 5.43 -1.00
N PRO A 355 10.14 4.78 -1.58
CA PRO A 355 10.01 3.47 -2.24
C PRO A 355 9.30 2.39 -1.42
N VAL A 356 9.40 2.45 -0.09
CA VAL A 356 8.71 1.54 0.84
C VAL A 356 7.52 2.21 1.54
N GLY A 357 7.10 3.38 1.09
CA GLY A 357 5.97 4.14 1.63
C GLY A 357 6.15 4.53 3.09
N VAL A 358 5.04 4.59 3.82
CA VAL A 358 4.97 5.10 5.20
C VAL A 358 5.19 4.04 6.27
N ALA A 359 5.41 2.77 5.89
CA ALA A 359 5.59 1.68 6.85
C ALA A 359 6.46 0.57 6.26
N TRP A 360 7.32 0.00 7.11
CA TRP A 360 8.10 -1.20 6.83
C TRP A 360 7.97 -2.20 7.97
N ILE A 361 7.59 -3.43 7.63
CA ILE A 361 7.53 -4.58 8.53
C ILE A 361 8.53 -5.60 8.02
N SER A 362 9.69 -5.70 8.68
CA SER A 362 10.73 -6.66 8.33
C SER A 362 10.31 -8.07 8.70
N LEU A 363 10.64 -9.03 7.85
CA LEU A 363 10.49 -10.45 8.14
C LEU A 363 11.86 -11.07 8.50
N ASP A 364 11.85 -12.21 9.19
CA ASP A 364 13.04 -12.93 9.66
C ASP A 364 13.88 -13.56 8.53
N ARG A 365 13.40 -13.47 7.28
CA ARG A 365 14.17 -13.79 6.08
C ARG A 365 14.86 -12.52 5.55
N PRO A 366 16.19 -12.47 5.44
CA PRO A 366 16.91 -11.30 4.99
C PRO A 366 16.41 -10.76 3.64
N GLY A 367 16.16 -9.45 3.58
CA GLY A 367 15.69 -8.76 2.39
C GLY A 367 14.19 -8.89 2.09
N TYR A 368 13.43 -9.54 2.95
CA TYR A 368 11.98 -9.65 2.81
C TYR A 368 11.25 -8.78 3.84
N GLY A 369 10.17 -8.18 3.38
CA GLY A 369 9.31 -7.34 4.23
C GLY A 369 7.97 -7.07 3.60
N ILE A 370 7.07 -6.51 4.43
CA ILE A 370 5.77 -5.99 4.03
C ILE A 370 5.84 -4.47 4.17
N HIS A 371 5.44 -3.72 3.13
CA HIS A 371 5.64 -2.26 3.14
C HIS A 371 4.61 -1.51 2.28
N GLY A 372 4.53 -0.20 2.49
CA GLY A 372 3.75 0.72 1.67
C GLY A 372 4.32 0.95 0.28
N THR A 373 3.72 1.86 -0.49
CA THR A 373 4.15 2.21 -1.85
C THR A 373 3.70 3.61 -2.23
N PRO A 374 4.50 4.34 -3.04
CA PRO A 374 4.09 5.61 -3.63
C PRO A 374 3.02 5.46 -4.73
N SER A 375 2.69 4.24 -5.14
CA SER A 375 1.72 3.97 -6.21
C SER A 375 0.64 3.00 -5.72
N PRO A 376 -0.25 3.43 -4.81
CA PRO A 376 -1.23 2.55 -4.17
C PRO A 376 -2.22 1.95 -5.17
N GLU A 377 -2.54 2.63 -6.27
CA GLU A 377 -3.41 2.15 -7.35
C GLU A 377 -2.79 0.97 -8.14
N GLN A 378 -1.48 0.75 -8.04
CA GLN A 378 -0.78 -0.35 -8.68
C GLN A 378 -0.68 -1.62 -7.83
N VAL A 379 -1.07 -1.57 -6.56
CA VAL A 379 -1.01 -2.71 -5.65
C VAL A 379 -1.87 -3.87 -6.18
N GLY A 380 -1.31 -5.08 -6.17
CA GLY A 380 -1.94 -6.29 -6.70
C GLY A 380 -2.02 -6.37 -8.23
N ARG A 381 -1.74 -5.26 -8.95
CA ARG A 381 -1.74 -5.17 -10.43
C ARG A 381 -0.32 -5.28 -10.99
N THR A 382 0.67 -4.70 -10.31
CA THR A 382 2.09 -4.81 -10.65
C THR A 382 2.84 -5.64 -9.62
N GLU A 383 3.98 -6.17 -10.02
CA GLU A 383 4.81 -7.06 -9.22
C GLU A 383 6.00 -6.31 -8.61
N SER A 384 6.63 -6.90 -7.60
CA SER A 384 7.77 -6.35 -6.86
C SER A 384 9.08 -7.09 -7.17
N HIS A 385 10.19 -6.58 -6.66
CA HIS A 385 11.50 -7.26 -6.73
C HIS A 385 11.67 -8.38 -5.69
N GLY A 386 10.77 -8.50 -4.69
CA GLY A 386 10.88 -9.51 -3.65
C GLY A 386 9.88 -9.33 -2.50
N CYS A 387 9.65 -8.10 -2.07
CA CYS A 387 8.81 -7.76 -0.93
C CYS A 387 7.30 -7.79 -1.23
N PHE A 388 6.50 -7.76 -0.18
CA PHE A 388 5.05 -7.66 -0.23
C PHE A 388 4.63 -6.19 -0.14
N ARG A 389 4.05 -5.63 -1.23
CA ARG A 389 3.62 -4.22 -1.27
C ARG A 389 2.14 -4.07 -0.97
N LEU A 390 1.82 -3.15 -0.09
CA LEU A 390 0.48 -2.71 0.27
C LEU A 390 0.32 -1.22 -0.10
N ALA A 391 -0.92 -0.74 -0.23
CA ALA A 391 -1.17 0.70 -0.19
C ALA A 391 -0.69 1.27 1.16
N ASN A 392 -0.28 2.53 1.19
CA ASN A 392 0.28 3.16 2.39
C ASN A 392 -0.69 3.07 3.58
N TRP A 393 -1.96 3.39 3.40
CA TRP A 393 -2.98 3.29 4.44
C TRP A 393 -3.19 1.86 4.96
N ASN A 394 -3.04 0.84 4.10
CA ASN A 394 -3.11 -0.58 4.51
C ASN A 394 -1.87 -0.98 5.33
N ALA A 395 -0.69 -0.53 4.90
CA ALA A 395 0.56 -0.80 5.61
C ALA A 395 0.58 -0.11 6.98
N GLU A 396 0.10 1.14 7.06
CA GLU A 396 -0.04 1.89 8.30
C GLU A 396 -1.03 1.21 9.27
N TYR A 397 -2.16 0.73 8.76
CA TYR A 397 -3.10 -0.01 9.58
C TYR A 397 -2.53 -1.36 10.04
N LEU A 398 -1.81 -2.08 9.15
CA LEU A 398 -1.17 -3.34 9.52
C LEU A 398 -0.14 -3.17 10.65
N VAL A 399 0.62 -2.07 10.66
CA VAL A 399 1.55 -1.74 11.77
C VAL A 399 0.85 -1.69 13.12
N LYS A 400 -0.41 -1.25 13.18
CA LYS A 400 -1.20 -1.25 14.43
C LYS A 400 -1.58 -2.65 14.89
N LEU A 401 -1.72 -3.60 13.98
CA LEU A 401 -2.15 -4.97 14.25
C LEU A 401 -1.01 -5.91 14.59
N VAL A 402 0.17 -5.74 13.97
CA VAL A 402 1.29 -6.68 14.11
C VAL A 402 2.18 -6.40 15.32
N TRP A 403 3.03 -7.37 15.68
CA TRP A 403 4.04 -7.27 16.74
C TRP A 403 5.27 -8.12 16.39
N VAL A 404 6.42 -7.79 16.97
CA VAL A 404 7.70 -8.49 16.70
C VAL A 404 7.65 -9.92 17.24
N GLY A 405 7.96 -10.88 16.36
CA GLY A 405 7.83 -12.32 16.64
C GLY A 405 6.52 -12.93 16.14
N MET A 406 5.58 -12.14 15.63
CA MET A 406 4.30 -12.65 15.11
C MET A 406 4.52 -13.51 13.85
N PRO A 407 3.86 -14.70 13.76
CA PRO A 407 3.96 -15.54 12.58
C PRO A 407 3.26 -14.96 11.36
N VAL A 408 3.90 -15.15 10.20
CA VAL A 408 3.42 -14.75 8.86
C VAL A 408 3.50 -15.99 7.96
N TYR A 409 2.36 -16.51 7.56
CA TYR A 409 2.24 -17.70 6.71
C TYR A 409 2.10 -17.28 5.24
N VAL A 410 3.08 -17.63 4.41
CA VAL A 410 3.05 -17.37 2.97
C VAL A 410 2.64 -18.63 2.23
N GLU A 411 1.50 -18.55 1.55
CA GLU A 411 0.87 -19.66 0.82
C GLU A 411 1.02 -19.46 -0.71
N PRO A 412 1.19 -20.55 -1.48
CA PRO A 412 1.33 -20.53 -2.94
C PRO A 412 0.19 -19.84 -3.68
#